data_9d52f47308e7a64ea73c3ca056517bc3
#
_entry.id   9d52f47308e7a64ea73c3ca056517bc3
#
_cell.length_a   1.000
_cell.length_b   1.000
_cell.length_c   1.000
_cell.angle_alpha   90.00
_cell.angle_beta   90.00
_cell.angle_gamma   90.00
#
_symmetry.space_group_name_H-M   'P 1'
#
loop_
_entity.id
_entity.type
_entity.pdbx_description
1 polymer ?
#
loop_
_entity_poly.entity_id
_entity_poly.type
_entity_poly.pdbx_seq_one_letter_code
_entity_poly.pdbx_strand_id
1 'polypeptide(L)'
;NVGSLTFSNVTSNIAFNAELTGTAATIAPSSQPNISVADTRVTGKHWALSASLTGLAASFPGEVVYQPGNGNVTTLSNQDAAIDTGDSAATTTVSKQWSSTWTDSSSKGLFLKIPSATTAGNYDGTITWSLKDAPS
;
A
#
# COMPACT_ATOMS: atom_id res chain seq x y z
N ASN A 1 -4.33 21.27 25.32
CA ASN A 1 -3.47 20.76 24.26
C ASN A 1 -4.25 19.85 23.32
N VAL A 2 -4.32 20.24 22.07
CA VAL A 2 -4.97 19.44 21.05
C VAL A 2 -3.93 18.51 20.43
N GLY A 3 -4.08 17.25 20.47
CA GLY A 3 -3.16 16.31 19.84
C GLY A 3 -3.02 16.52 18.34
N SER A 4 -2.34 15.62 17.69
CA SER A 4 -2.07 15.71 16.26
C SER A 4 -2.24 14.36 15.58
N LEU A 5 -2.41 14.41 14.28
CA LEU A 5 -2.50 13.25 13.41
C LEU A 5 -1.25 13.23 12.54
N THR A 6 -0.38 12.25 12.73
CA THR A 6 0.91 12.19 12.05
C THR A 6 1.27 10.74 11.71
N PHE A 7 2.22 10.58 10.78
CA PHE A 7 2.88 9.30 10.61
C PHE A 7 3.94 9.12 11.69
N SER A 8 3.90 8.00 12.39
CA SER A 8 4.99 7.61 13.31
C SER A 8 6.04 6.77 12.59
N ASN A 9 5.68 6.15 11.47
CA ASN A 9 6.59 5.44 10.60
C ASN A 9 5.98 5.37 9.20
N VAL A 10 6.81 5.57 8.17
CA VAL A 10 6.33 5.51 6.79
C VAL A 10 7.46 5.10 5.86
N THR A 11 7.18 4.16 4.97
CA THR A 11 8.09 3.72 3.92
C THR A 11 7.53 4.18 2.57
N SER A 12 8.31 4.94 1.82
CA SER A 12 7.87 5.52 0.55
C SER A 12 8.30 4.72 -0.67
N ASN A 13 9.38 3.94 -0.57
CA ASN A 13 9.88 3.17 -1.71
C ASN A 13 9.31 1.77 -1.68
N ILE A 14 8.97 1.25 -2.85
CA ILE A 14 8.52 -0.13 -3.01
C ILE A 14 9.26 -0.76 -4.19
N ALA A 15 9.76 -1.97 -4.01
CA ALA A 15 10.55 -2.67 -5.01
C ALA A 15 10.04 -4.09 -5.18
N PHE A 16 9.96 -4.52 -6.44
CA PHE A 16 9.56 -5.86 -6.82
C PHE A 16 10.63 -6.50 -7.66
N ASN A 17 10.90 -7.78 -7.40
CA ASN A 17 11.80 -8.58 -8.24
C ASN A 17 10.95 -9.61 -8.96
N ALA A 18 10.78 -9.43 -10.27
CA ALA A 18 9.93 -10.27 -11.08
C ALA A 18 10.76 -11.29 -11.85
N GLU A 19 10.43 -12.56 -11.68
CA GLU A 19 10.97 -13.64 -12.50
C GLU A 19 9.97 -13.96 -13.61
N LEU A 20 10.50 -14.16 -14.81
CA LEU A 20 9.66 -14.42 -15.97
C LEU A 20 9.27 -15.89 -16.01
N THR A 21 7.96 -16.17 -15.96
CA THR A 21 7.42 -17.53 -16.07
C THR A 21 6.62 -17.73 -17.35
N GLY A 22 6.45 -16.68 -18.16
CA GLY A 22 5.63 -16.73 -19.36
C GLY A 22 4.13 -16.61 -19.09
N THR A 23 3.70 -16.64 -17.83
CA THR A 23 2.30 -16.55 -17.46
C THR A 23 2.09 -15.32 -16.56
N ALA A 24 0.84 -14.86 -16.48
CA ALA A 24 0.48 -13.79 -15.57
C ALA A 24 0.72 -14.24 -14.12
N ALA A 25 1.17 -13.30 -13.29
CA ALA A 25 1.48 -13.58 -11.89
C ALA A 25 1.19 -12.38 -11.02
N THR A 26 1.01 -12.62 -9.72
CA THR A 26 0.93 -11.60 -8.70
C THR A 26 2.03 -11.87 -7.68
N ILE A 27 2.88 -10.88 -7.42
CA ILE A 27 4.03 -11.05 -6.53
C ILE A 27 4.02 -9.98 -5.44
N ALA A 28 4.61 -10.35 -4.29
CA ALA A 28 4.83 -9.41 -3.21
C ALA A 28 6.10 -8.59 -3.47
N PRO A 29 6.22 -7.39 -2.88
CA PRO A 29 7.47 -6.63 -2.95
C PRO A 29 8.57 -7.32 -2.17
N SER A 30 9.81 -6.86 -2.36
CA SER A 30 10.98 -7.36 -1.61
C SER A 30 10.75 -7.26 -0.11
N SER A 31 10.09 -6.19 0.34
CA SER A 31 9.53 -6.08 1.67
C SER A 31 8.29 -5.19 1.62
N GLN A 32 7.28 -5.52 2.41
CA GLN A 32 6.09 -4.66 2.49
C GLN A 32 6.47 -3.35 3.18
N PRO A 33 5.86 -2.22 2.73
CA PRO A 33 6.08 -0.95 3.40
C PRO A 33 5.66 -1.02 4.88
N ASN A 34 6.35 -0.26 5.71
CA ASN A 34 6.01 -0.13 7.12
C ASN A 34 5.28 1.20 7.30
N ILE A 35 4.00 1.13 7.65
CA ILE A 35 3.14 2.31 7.77
C ILE A 35 2.49 2.30 9.13
N SER A 36 2.77 3.31 9.93
CA SER A 36 2.16 3.51 11.24
C SER A 36 1.64 4.93 11.37
N VAL A 37 0.45 5.06 11.92
CA VAL A 37 -0.25 6.33 12.13
C VAL A 37 -0.36 6.58 13.63
N ALA A 38 0.11 7.73 14.09
CA ALA A 38 -0.07 8.18 15.46
C ALA A 38 -1.10 9.30 15.48
N ASP A 39 -2.22 9.04 16.12
CA ASP A 39 -3.28 10.03 16.27
C ASP A 39 -3.50 10.28 17.75
N THR A 40 -2.97 11.39 18.24
CA THR A 40 -3.03 11.77 19.65
C THR A 40 -4.18 12.73 19.96
N ARG A 41 -5.08 12.95 18.99
CA ARG A 41 -6.25 13.79 19.21
C ARG A 41 -7.20 13.09 20.20
N VAL A 42 -8.15 13.87 20.72
CA VAL A 42 -9.15 13.34 21.67
C VAL A 42 -9.94 12.21 21.01
N THR A 43 -10.46 11.32 21.84
CA THR A 43 -11.32 10.20 21.39
C THR A 43 -12.50 10.72 20.56
N GLY A 44 -12.86 9.97 19.53
CA GLY A 44 -14.02 10.29 18.69
C GLY A 44 -13.66 10.91 17.35
N LYS A 45 -12.38 11.14 17.07
CA LYS A 45 -11.93 11.56 15.75
C LYS A 45 -11.54 10.34 14.90
N HIS A 46 -11.53 10.52 13.60
CA HIS A 46 -11.17 9.46 12.66
C HIS A 46 -10.18 9.99 11.65
N TRP A 47 -9.41 9.09 11.04
CA TRP A 47 -8.47 9.43 9.99
C TRP A 47 -8.68 8.52 8.79
N ALA A 48 -8.28 9.02 7.62
CA ALA A 48 -8.27 8.26 6.38
C ALA A 48 -6.89 8.31 5.76
N LEU A 49 -6.39 7.16 5.35
CA LEU A 49 -5.10 6.99 4.71
C LEU A 49 -5.32 6.67 3.24
N SER A 50 -4.61 7.39 2.38
CA SER A 50 -4.62 7.18 0.94
C SER A 50 -3.20 7.04 0.43
N ALA A 51 -3.05 6.47 -0.75
CA ALA A 51 -1.75 6.31 -1.39
C ALA A 51 -1.84 6.59 -2.88
N SER A 52 -0.77 7.15 -3.43
CA SER A 52 -0.59 7.28 -4.86
C SER A 52 0.79 6.73 -5.23
N LEU A 53 0.98 6.39 -6.50
CA LEU A 53 2.19 5.73 -6.99
C LEU A 53 2.78 6.53 -8.13
N THR A 54 4.11 6.74 -8.07
CA THR A 54 4.89 7.34 -9.15
C THR A 54 6.18 6.54 -9.33
N GLY A 55 6.89 6.78 -10.42
CA GLY A 55 8.23 6.23 -10.61
C GLY A 55 8.31 4.86 -11.26
N LEU A 56 7.18 4.13 -11.41
CA LEU A 56 7.17 2.94 -12.24
C LEU A 56 7.35 3.32 -13.70
N ALA A 57 8.16 2.56 -14.44
CA ALA A 57 8.39 2.83 -15.84
C ALA A 57 7.07 2.83 -16.61
N ALA A 58 6.85 3.86 -17.43
CA ALA A 58 5.59 3.99 -18.19
C ALA A 58 5.37 2.83 -19.15
N SER A 59 6.45 2.18 -19.61
CA SER A 59 6.40 1.02 -20.50
C SER A 59 6.09 -0.28 -19.78
N PHE A 60 6.09 -0.28 -18.44
CA PHE A 60 5.78 -1.49 -17.68
C PHE A 60 4.28 -1.81 -17.81
N PRO A 61 3.92 -3.00 -18.30
CA PRO A 61 2.51 -3.31 -18.56
C PRO A 61 1.72 -3.77 -17.33
N GLY A 62 2.39 -3.97 -16.19
CA GLY A 62 1.74 -4.41 -14.96
C GLY A 62 1.22 -3.26 -14.13
N GLU A 63 0.69 -3.60 -12.96
CA GLU A 63 0.14 -2.61 -12.03
C GLU A 63 0.40 -3.02 -10.59
N VAL A 64 0.51 -2.01 -9.72
CA VAL A 64 0.60 -2.22 -8.27
C VAL A 64 -0.80 -2.09 -7.70
N VAL A 65 -1.19 -3.08 -6.90
CA VAL A 65 -2.52 -3.10 -6.30
C VAL A 65 -2.40 -3.18 -4.78
N TYR A 66 -3.38 -2.61 -4.10
CA TYR A 66 -3.58 -2.82 -2.67
C TYR A 66 -4.67 -3.86 -2.46
N GLN A 67 -4.34 -4.93 -1.75
CA GLN A 67 -5.27 -6.00 -1.39
C GLN A 67 -5.55 -5.93 0.11
N PRO A 68 -6.81 -5.60 0.49
CA PRO A 68 -7.16 -5.57 1.92
C PRO A 68 -7.45 -6.95 2.52
N GLY A 69 -7.47 -8.00 1.71
CA GLY A 69 -7.71 -9.36 2.19
C GLY A 69 -9.14 -9.86 2.00
N ASN A 70 -9.96 -9.11 1.27
CA ASN A 70 -11.38 -9.47 1.03
C ASN A 70 -11.72 -9.71 -0.45
N GLY A 71 -10.69 -9.81 -1.31
CA GLY A 71 -10.87 -10.02 -2.74
C GLY A 71 -11.05 -8.74 -3.56
N ASN A 72 -11.25 -7.58 -2.92
CA ASN A 72 -11.49 -6.32 -3.61
C ASN A 72 -10.18 -5.52 -3.67
N VAL A 73 -9.47 -5.63 -4.78
CA VAL A 73 -8.20 -4.93 -4.95
C VAL A 73 -8.43 -3.50 -5.41
N THR A 74 -7.53 -2.62 -5.00
CA THR A 74 -7.47 -1.24 -5.47
C THR A 74 -6.17 -1.05 -6.25
N THR A 75 -6.27 -0.64 -7.52
CA THR A 75 -5.08 -0.35 -8.33
C THR A 75 -4.52 1.01 -7.94
N LEU A 76 -3.22 1.07 -7.63
CA LEU A 76 -2.56 2.32 -7.35
C LEU A 76 -2.17 3.03 -8.64
N SER A 77 -2.35 4.34 -8.66
CA SER A 77 -2.01 5.21 -9.78
C SER A 77 -1.44 6.52 -9.24
N ASN A 78 -1.28 7.52 -10.10
CA ASN A 78 -0.86 8.85 -9.64
C ASN A 78 -2.00 9.64 -8.96
N GLN A 79 -3.18 9.04 -8.81
CA GLN A 79 -4.29 9.59 -8.05
C GLN A 79 -4.37 8.91 -6.68
N ASP A 80 -4.82 9.63 -5.66
CA ASP A 80 -4.98 9.06 -4.33
C ASP A 80 -6.01 7.93 -4.34
N ALA A 81 -5.63 6.80 -3.76
CA ALA A 81 -6.51 5.65 -3.58
C ALA A 81 -6.66 5.36 -2.08
N ALA A 82 -7.88 5.07 -1.64
CA ALA A 82 -8.15 4.77 -0.24
C ALA A 82 -7.47 3.48 0.19
N ILE A 83 -6.75 3.51 1.30
CA ILE A 83 -6.04 2.36 1.85
C ILE A 83 -6.70 1.88 3.14
N ASP A 84 -6.89 2.77 4.10
CA ASP A 84 -7.41 2.38 5.40
C ASP A 84 -7.97 3.58 6.14
N THR A 85 -8.71 3.30 7.20
CA THR A 85 -9.22 4.30 8.13
C THR A 85 -8.94 3.84 9.55
N GLY A 86 -8.95 4.77 10.48
CA GLY A 86 -8.75 4.43 11.89
C GLY A 86 -9.25 5.52 12.81
N ASP A 87 -9.03 5.29 14.10
CA ASP A 87 -9.56 6.12 15.17
C ASP A 87 -8.45 6.87 15.89
N SER A 88 -8.82 8.02 16.44
CA SER A 88 -7.95 8.82 17.28
C SER A 88 -7.66 8.16 18.63
N ALA A 89 -6.76 8.77 19.39
CA ALA A 89 -6.29 8.31 20.69
C ALA A 89 -5.61 6.94 20.60
N ALA A 90 -4.89 6.69 19.49
CA ALA A 90 -4.21 5.41 19.27
C ALA A 90 -3.05 5.57 18.28
N THR A 91 -2.12 4.64 18.37
CA THR A 91 -1.11 4.43 17.33
C THR A 91 -1.45 3.12 16.63
N THR A 92 -1.59 3.19 15.31
CA THR A 92 -2.01 2.05 14.50
C THR A 92 -0.94 1.71 13.49
N THR A 93 -0.45 0.48 13.50
CA THR A 93 0.41 -0.02 12.42
C THR A 93 -0.47 -0.61 11.34
N VAL A 94 -0.68 0.16 10.28
CA VAL A 94 -1.56 -0.22 9.17
C VAL A 94 -1.06 -1.49 8.49
N SER A 95 0.27 -1.63 8.35
CA SER A 95 0.92 -2.74 7.66
C SER A 95 1.16 -3.97 8.55
N LYS A 96 0.64 -4.01 9.76
CA LYS A 96 0.96 -5.04 10.75
C LYS A 96 0.77 -6.47 10.24
N GLN A 97 -0.27 -6.70 9.43
CA GLN A 97 -0.59 -8.03 8.93
C GLN A 97 -0.38 -8.17 7.43
N TRP A 98 0.38 -7.26 6.83
CA TRP A 98 0.64 -7.34 5.40
C TRP A 98 1.60 -8.50 5.10
N SER A 99 1.26 -9.28 4.08
CA SER A 99 1.95 -10.52 3.76
C SER A 99 3.21 -10.27 2.94
N SER A 100 4.26 -11.02 3.24
CA SER A 100 5.49 -11.00 2.43
C SER A 100 5.39 -11.87 1.18
N THR A 101 4.28 -12.59 1.00
CA THR A 101 4.04 -13.42 -0.19
C THR A 101 2.60 -13.31 -0.61
N TRP A 102 2.36 -13.42 -1.91
CA TRP A 102 1.01 -13.57 -2.44
C TRP A 102 0.66 -15.05 -2.49
N THR A 103 -0.46 -15.43 -1.88
CA THR A 103 -0.98 -16.80 -1.96
C THR A 103 -2.35 -16.84 -2.60
N ASP A 104 -3.27 -15.97 -2.18
CA ASP A 104 -4.62 -15.87 -2.74
C ASP A 104 -5.23 -14.53 -2.35
N SER A 105 -6.52 -14.36 -2.60
CA SER A 105 -7.22 -13.12 -2.34
C SER A 105 -7.35 -12.74 -0.86
N SER A 106 -6.90 -13.60 0.05
CA SER A 106 -6.84 -13.28 1.48
C SER A 106 -5.50 -12.65 1.90
N SER A 107 -4.51 -12.66 1.02
CA SER A 107 -3.22 -12.00 1.28
C SER A 107 -3.42 -10.50 1.33
N LYS A 108 -2.89 -9.86 2.36
CA LYS A 108 -3.02 -8.41 2.56
C LYS A 108 -1.75 -7.68 2.18
N GLY A 109 -1.88 -6.48 1.65
CA GLY A 109 -0.75 -5.60 1.39
C GLY A 109 -0.69 -5.09 -0.04
N LEU A 110 0.51 -4.68 -0.44
CA LEU A 110 0.77 -4.21 -1.79
C LEU A 110 1.37 -5.34 -2.62
N PHE A 111 0.88 -5.50 -3.83
CA PHE A 111 1.34 -6.55 -4.72
C PHE A 111 1.48 -6.01 -6.14
N LEU A 112 2.35 -6.65 -6.93
CA LEU A 112 2.53 -6.33 -8.34
C LEU A 112 1.82 -7.39 -9.17
N LYS A 113 0.87 -6.95 -10.00
CA LYS A 113 0.21 -7.82 -10.99
C LYS A 113 0.98 -7.73 -12.30
N ILE A 114 1.47 -8.87 -12.75
CA ILE A 114 2.32 -8.97 -13.92
C ILE A 114 1.54 -9.71 -15.01
N PRO A 115 1.27 -9.09 -16.17
CA PRO A 115 0.67 -9.80 -17.29
C PRO A 115 1.65 -10.81 -17.89
N SER A 116 1.13 -11.75 -18.66
CA SER A 116 1.96 -12.70 -19.40
C SER A 116 2.92 -11.97 -20.33
N ALA A 117 4.07 -12.58 -20.63
CA ALA A 117 5.09 -12.06 -21.53
C ALA A 117 5.81 -10.79 -21.01
N THR A 118 5.70 -10.48 -19.70
CA THR A 118 6.47 -9.39 -19.09
C THR A 118 7.93 -9.79 -18.97
N THR A 119 8.84 -8.85 -19.27
CA THR A 119 10.28 -9.07 -19.13
C THR A 119 10.66 -9.18 -17.65
N ALA A 120 11.48 -10.16 -17.32
CA ALA A 120 12.05 -10.30 -15.97
C ALA A 120 12.87 -9.07 -15.62
N GLY A 121 12.87 -8.70 -14.34
CA GLY A 121 13.63 -7.54 -13.87
C GLY A 121 13.20 -7.08 -12.51
N ASN A 122 13.82 -5.99 -12.10
CA ASN A 122 13.48 -5.30 -10.86
C ASN A 122 12.62 -4.09 -11.20
N TYR A 123 11.49 -3.96 -10.51
CA TYR A 123 10.56 -2.86 -10.71
C TYR A 123 10.39 -2.14 -9.37
N ASP A 124 10.62 -0.85 -9.37
CA ASP A 124 10.47 -0.06 -8.16
C ASP A 124 9.64 1.19 -8.43
N GLY A 125 9.14 1.76 -7.36
CA GLY A 125 8.32 2.95 -7.44
C GLY A 125 8.33 3.70 -6.11
N THR A 126 7.71 4.86 -6.13
CA THR A 126 7.55 5.71 -4.95
C THR A 126 6.08 5.82 -4.61
N ILE A 127 5.75 5.50 -3.36
CA ILE A 127 4.41 5.66 -2.82
C ILE A 127 4.36 6.98 -2.07
N THR A 128 3.36 7.80 -2.39
CA THR A 128 3.05 8.99 -1.61
C THR A 128 1.85 8.70 -0.74
N TRP A 129 2.06 8.72 0.56
CA TRP A 129 1.01 8.46 1.55
C TRP A 129 0.39 9.78 1.98
N SER A 130 -0.93 9.83 2.03
CA SER A 130 -1.68 11.00 2.45
C SER A 130 -2.58 10.64 3.62
N LEU A 131 -2.52 11.45 4.65
CA LEU A 131 -3.26 11.24 5.89
C LEU A 131 -4.17 12.44 6.11
N LYS A 132 -5.47 12.18 6.26
CA LYS A 132 -6.48 13.23 6.39
C LYS A 132 -7.40 12.95 7.56
N ASP A 133 -7.89 14.03 8.16
CA ASP A 133 -9.02 13.95 9.08
C ASP A 133 -10.24 13.44 8.31
N ALA A 134 -10.93 12.47 8.87
CA ALA A 134 -12.09 11.88 8.23
C ALA A 134 -13.38 12.24 8.99
N PRO A 135 -14.50 12.42 8.30
CA PRO A 135 -15.78 12.66 8.96
C PRO A 135 -16.15 11.49 9.87
N SER A 136 -16.68 11.83 11.01
CA SER A 136 -17.15 10.81 11.97
C SER A 136 -18.61 10.45 11.73
#